data_d289c128249f135bd09c40a19d9e6af6
#
_entry.id   d289c128249f135bd09c40a19d9e6af6
#
_cell.length_a   1.000
_cell.length_b   1.000
_cell.length_c   1.000
_cell.angle_alpha   90.00
_cell.angle_beta   90.00
_cell.angle_gamma   90.00
#
_symmetry.space_group_name_H-M   'P 1'
#
loop_
_entity.id
_entity.type
_entity.pdbx_description
1 polymer ?
#
loop_
_entity_poly.entity_id
_entity_poly.type
_entity_poly.pdbx_seq_one_letter_code
_entity_poly.pdbx_strand_id
1 'polypeptide(L)'
;ILDGVFNHCGYWWDKFQDVVRNGEASPYRSWFFIHSYPVDAERQNYDCVGHYKWMPKLNLADPDARDYFLSVGRYWLQEFHIDGWRLDVADELPTAFLEAFAAEMRGWKPDCILLGETWGDAGRLVNGNRLDSAMNYLFRDAAVAWLAKDALPASEFGCRLNRALALYPGETNLRMYNLLDSHDTARFLYEAGGDKARLRLAVAMQMT
;
A
#
# COMPACT_ATOMS: atom_id res chain seq x y z
N ILE A 1 9.30 9.54 -4.67
CA ILE A 1 8.10 8.96 -4.02
C ILE A 1 8.52 8.40 -2.67
N LEU A 2 7.82 8.77 -1.61
CA LEU A 2 8.01 8.24 -0.26
C LEU A 2 6.95 7.19 0.08
N ASP A 3 7.28 6.35 1.06
CA ASP A 3 6.35 5.35 1.60
C ASP A 3 5.49 5.96 2.71
N GLY A 4 4.17 5.94 2.52
CA GLY A 4 3.18 6.44 3.45
C GLY A 4 2.51 5.30 4.19
N VAL A 5 3.06 4.91 5.34
CA VAL A 5 2.49 3.89 6.21
C VAL A 5 1.44 4.53 7.10
N PHE A 6 0.20 4.69 6.57
CA PHE A 6 -0.89 5.40 7.26
C PHE A 6 -2.01 4.47 7.74
N ASN A 7 -1.97 3.18 7.38
CA ASN A 7 -2.94 2.21 7.88
C ASN A 7 -2.69 1.81 9.34
N HIS A 8 -1.44 1.87 9.77
CA HIS A 8 -0.98 1.45 11.09
C HIS A 8 0.23 2.27 11.54
N CYS A 9 0.64 2.07 12.77
CA CYS A 9 1.89 2.64 13.27
C CYS A 9 2.74 1.56 13.95
N GLY A 10 3.97 1.91 14.30
CA GLY A 10 4.77 1.08 15.19
C GLY A 10 4.22 1.14 16.62
N TYR A 11 4.23 0.02 17.34
CA TYR A 11 3.80 -0.07 18.73
C TYR A 11 4.44 1.00 19.63
N TRP A 12 5.70 1.32 19.38
CA TRP A 12 6.48 2.27 20.19
C TRP A 12 6.29 3.74 19.79
N TRP A 13 5.38 4.03 18.87
CA TRP A 13 5.05 5.42 18.55
C TRP A 13 4.44 6.14 19.74
N ASP A 14 4.92 7.37 20.01
CA ASP A 14 4.59 8.14 21.21
C ASP A 14 3.09 8.25 21.48
N LYS A 15 2.27 8.44 20.44
CA LYS A 15 0.82 8.58 20.56
C LYS A 15 0.16 7.25 20.97
N PHE A 16 0.61 6.12 20.44
CA PHE A 16 0.12 4.82 20.90
C PHE A 16 0.60 4.51 22.32
N GLN A 17 1.85 4.83 22.63
CA GLN A 17 2.39 4.68 23.98
C GLN A 17 1.68 5.57 25.01
N ASP A 18 1.16 6.71 24.60
CA ASP A 18 0.31 7.53 25.48
C ASP A 18 -0.99 6.77 25.82
N VAL A 19 -1.64 6.13 24.83
CA VAL A 19 -2.84 5.30 25.07
C VAL A 19 -2.53 4.10 25.96
N VAL A 20 -1.38 3.46 25.79
CA VAL A 20 -0.94 2.34 26.65
C VAL A 20 -0.80 2.79 28.11
N ARG A 21 -0.22 3.97 28.36
CA ARG A 21 0.03 4.49 29.71
C ARG A 21 -1.22 5.10 30.37
N ASN A 22 -2.00 5.86 29.61
CA ASN A 22 -3.06 6.70 30.15
C ASN A 22 -4.47 6.12 29.90
N GLY A 23 -4.58 5.06 29.09
CA GLY A 23 -5.85 4.39 28.80
C GLY A 23 -6.91 5.34 28.26
N GLU A 24 -8.09 5.32 28.87
CA GLU A 24 -9.22 6.15 28.48
C GLU A 24 -8.98 7.67 28.62
N ALA A 25 -8.01 8.07 29.44
CA ALA A 25 -7.66 9.48 29.63
C ALA A 25 -6.73 10.02 28.52
N SER A 26 -6.20 9.16 27.65
CA SER A 26 -5.36 9.59 26.53
C SER A 26 -6.14 10.43 25.53
N PRO A 27 -5.61 11.58 25.07
CA PRO A 27 -6.21 12.35 23.98
C PRO A 27 -6.16 11.61 22.64
N TYR A 28 -5.33 10.57 22.52
CA TYR A 28 -5.17 9.79 21.28
C TYR A 28 -5.96 8.49 21.27
N ARG A 29 -6.80 8.23 22.30
CA ARG A 29 -7.54 6.96 22.41
C ARG A 29 -8.39 6.63 21.18
N SER A 30 -9.02 7.64 20.58
CA SER A 30 -9.90 7.51 19.41
C SER A 30 -9.13 7.32 18.09
N TRP A 31 -7.81 7.52 18.10
CA TRP A 31 -6.93 7.30 16.95
C TRP A 31 -6.67 5.82 16.67
N PHE A 32 -7.07 4.94 17.58
CA PHE A 32 -6.86 3.49 17.53
C PHE A 32 -8.15 2.75 17.85
N PHE A 33 -8.22 1.50 17.43
CA PHE A 33 -9.32 0.60 17.74
C PHE A 33 -8.97 -0.20 19.00
N ILE A 34 -9.32 0.29 20.18
CA ILE A 34 -9.03 -0.34 21.48
C ILE A 34 -10.30 -1.04 21.97
N HIS A 35 -10.20 -2.34 22.30
CA HIS A 35 -11.34 -3.16 22.71
C HIS A 35 -11.54 -3.18 24.22
N SER A 36 -10.47 -3.02 24.99
CA SER A 36 -10.55 -2.96 26.47
C SER A 36 -9.28 -2.32 27.06
N TYR A 37 -9.39 -1.87 28.30
CA TYR A 37 -8.27 -1.31 29.05
C TYR A 37 -7.94 -2.16 30.28
N PRO A 38 -6.68 -2.17 30.77
CA PRO A 38 -5.52 -1.52 30.16
C PRO A 38 -5.16 -2.13 28.80
N VAL A 39 -4.51 -1.35 27.94
CA VAL A 39 -4.00 -1.84 26.65
C VAL A 39 -2.89 -2.86 26.91
N ASP A 40 -3.02 -4.04 26.33
CA ASP A 40 -2.14 -5.18 26.57
C ASP A 40 -1.77 -5.87 25.26
N ALA A 41 -0.49 -5.82 24.91
CA ALA A 41 0.03 -6.44 23.69
C ALA A 41 -0.01 -7.97 23.72
N GLU A 42 0.04 -8.60 24.90
CA GLU A 42 -0.04 -10.07 24.99
C GLU A 42 -1.46 -10.58 24.77
N ARG A 43 -2.45 -9.81 25.20
CA ARG A 43 -3.88 -10.08 24.94
C ARG A 43 -4.33 -9.58 23.57
N GLN A 44 -3.54 -8.71 22.95
CA GLN A 44 -3.85 -8.05 21.69
C GLN A 44 -5.28 -7.47 21.70
N ASN A 45 -5.58 -6.66 22.73
CA ASN A 45 -6.91 -6.05 22.93
C ASN A 45 -7.08 -4.73 22.17
N TYR A 46 -6.48 -4.65 20.99
CA TYR A 46 -6.57 -3.58 20.00
C TYR A 46 -6.40 -4.14 18.59
N ASP A 47 -6.92 -3.44 17.58
CA ASP A 47 -6.74 -3.84 16.19
C ASP A 47 -5.31 -3.63 15.70
N CYS A 48 -4.86 -4.54 14.84
CA CYS A 48 -3.52 -4.54 14.23
C CYS A 48 -3.63 -4.90 12.75
N VAL A 49 -2.55 -4.66 12.01
CA VAL A 49 -2.41 -5.22 10.67
C VAL A 49 -2.24 -6.74 10.78
N GLY A 50 -3.16 -7.48 10.20
CA GLY A 50 -3.17 -8.93 10.30
C GLY A 50 -3.17 -9.39 11.76
N HIS A 51 -2.11 -10.12 12.16
CA HIS A 51 -1.92 -10.61 13.54
C HIS A 51 -0.67 -10.01 14.20
N TYR A 52 -0.16 -8.90 13.66
CA TYR A 52 1.09 -8.30 14.13
C TYR A 52 0.84 -7.29 15.24
N LYS A 53 0.84 -7.74 16.50
CA LYS A 53 0.61 -6.92 17.69
C LYS A 53 1.50 -5.67 17.80
N TRP A 54 2.62 -5.64 17.07
CA TRP A 54 3.53 -4.49 17.03
C TRP A 54 3.18 -3.44 15.98
N MET A 55 2.06 -3.65 15.26
CA MET A 55 1.54 -2.76 14.22
C MET A 55 0.09 -2.35 14.51
N PRO A 56 -0.17 -1.52 15.56
CA PRO A 56 -1.52 -1.05 15.90
C PRO A 56 -2.17 -0.31 14.73
N LYS A 57 -3.43 -0.66 14.45
CA LYS A 57 -4.20 -0.06 13.36
C LYS A 57 -4.66 1.34 13.72
N LEU A 58 -4.56 2.27 12.76
CA LEU A 58 -5.01 3.65 12.90
C LEU A 58 -6.47 3.80 12.51
N ASN A 59 -7.21 4.56 13.30
CA ASN A 59 -8.58 4.95 13.02
C ASN A 59 -8.60 6.27 12.23
N LEU A 60 -8.44 6.19 10.93
CA LEU A 60 -8.48 7.36 10.05
C LEU A 60 -9.90 7.89 9.79
N ALA A 61 -10.94 7.31 10.39
CA ALA A 61 -12.27 7.90 10.47
C ALA A 61 -12.35 8.96 11.57
N ASP A 62 -11.46 8.92 12.56
CA ASP A 62 -11.30 9.99 13.55
C ASP A 62 -10.76 11.25 12.87
N PRO A 63 -11.42 12.43 13.04
CA PRO A 63 -11.00 13.66 12.37
C PRO A 63 -9.61 14.12 12.73
N ASP A 64 -9.21 14.03 14.01
CA ASP A 64 -7.90 14.50 14.46
C ASP A 64 -6.77 13.60 13.92
N ALA A 65 -6.98 12.28 13.94
CA ALA A 65 -6.04 11.33 13.33
C ALA A 65 -5.90 11.58 11.83
N ARG A 66 -7.03 11.70 11.12
CA ARG A 66 -7.05 11.99 9.69
C ARG A 66 -6.28 13.27 9.37
N ASP A 67 -6.61 14.37 10.04
CA ASP A 67 -6.02 15.69 9.78
C ASP A 67 -4.52 15.71 10.10
N TYR A 68 -4.10 14.95 11.12
CA TYR A 68 -2.69 14.74 11.41
C TYR A 68 -1.97 14.08 10.23
N PHE A 69 -2.50 12.97 9.67
CA PHE A 69 -1.84 12.27 8.57
C PHE A 69 -1.92 13.04 7.24
N LEU A 70 -2.96 13.83 7.02
CA LEU A 70 -2.99 14.80 5.91
C LEU A 70 -1.86 15.85 6.07
N SER A 71 -1.64 16.34 7.29
CA SER A 71 -0.55 17.29 7.56
C SER A 71 0.83 16.68 7.36
N VAL A 72 1.02 15.41 7.68
CA VAL A 72 2.26 14.67 7.39
C VAL A 72 2.49 14.60 5.88
N GLY A 73 1.46 14.22 5.12
CA GLY A 73 1.54 14.18 3.66
C GLY A 73 1.97 15.52 3.05
N ARG A 74 1.31 16.59 3.48
CA ARG A 74 1.62 17.96 3.06
C ARG A 74 3.04 18.39 3.43
N TYR A 75 3.48 18.13 4.65
CA TYR A 75 4.80 18.49 5.15
C TYR A 75 5.92 18.00 4.20
N TRP A 76 5.90 16.74 3.81
CA TRP A 76 6.93 16.19 2.93
C TRP A 76 6.88 16.75 1.51
N LEU A 77 5.69 17.07 1.00
CA LEU A 77 5.55 17.76 -0.28
C LEU A 77 6.14 19.16 -0.25
N GLN A 78 5.87 19.91 0.81
CA GLN A 78 6.28 21.32 0.93
C GLN A 78 7.76 21.48 1.25
N GLU A 79 8.25 20.77 2.27
CA GLU A 79 9.59 20.94 2.80
C GLU A 79 10.66 20.18 1.99
N PHE A 80 10.29 19.03 1.44
CA PHE A 80 11.24 18.16 0.74
C PHE A 80 10.96 17.99 -0.76
N HIS A 81 9.92 18.62 -1.26
CA HIS A 81 9.57 18.64 -2.68
C HIS A 81 9.49 17.24 -3.31
N ILE A 82 8.97 16.27 -2.58
CA ILE A 82 8.81 14.91 -3.09
C ILE A 82 7.83 14.89 -4.26
N ASP A 83 7.92 13.87 -5.13
CA ASP A 83 7.06 13.75 -6.32
C ASP A 83 5.77 12.98 -6.04
N GLY A 84 5.66 12.31 -4.90
CA GLY A 84 4.47 11.57 -4.59
C GLY A 84 4.60 10.60 -3.43
N TRP A 85 3.56 9.79 -3.26
CA TRP A 85 3.41 8.83 -2.17
C TRP A 85 3.11 7.43 -2.69
N ARG A 86 3.75 6.43 -2.12
CA ARG A 86 3.28 5.05 -2.14
C ARG A 86 2.54 4.80 -0.84
N LEU A 87 1.25 4.51 -0.89
CA LEU A 87 0.44 4.21 0.29
C LEU A 87 0.49 2.72 0.59
N ASP A 88 1.07 2.40 1.74
CA ASP A 88 1.18 1.05 2.28
C ASP A 88 -0.18 0.50 2.66
N VAL A 89 -0.42 -0.79 2.40
CA VAL A 89 -1.69 -1.49 2.70
C VAL A 89 -2.91 -0.67 2.26
N ALA A 90 -2.88 -0.11 1.04
CA ALA A 90 -3.90 0.81 0.57
C ALA A 90 -5.31 0.19 0.51
N ASP A 91 -5.40 -1.13 0.43
CA ASP A 91 -6.67 -1.87 0.47
C ASP A 91 -7.44 -1.69 1.79
N GLU A 92 -6.73 -1.47 2.88
CA GLU A 92 -7.34 -1.32 4.21
C GLU A 92 -7.59 0.15 4.59
N LEU A 93 -7.08 1.12 3.80
CA LEU A 93 -7.33 2.53 4.06
C LEU A 93 -8.79 2.89 3.76
N PRO A 94 -9.45 3.67 4.65
CA PRO A 94 -10.80 4.13 4.40
C PRO A 94 -10.90 4.94 3.10
N THR A 95 -11.95 4.70 2.31
CA THR A 95 -12.19 5.42 1.05
C THR A 95 -12.21 6.94 1.25
N ALA A 96 -12.87 7.41 2.31
CA ALA A 96 -12.92 8.83 2.63
C ALA A 96 -11.54 9.43 2.94
N PHE A 97 -10.64 8.66 3.57
CA PHE A 97 -9.26 9.09 3.79
C PHE A 97 -8.50 9.18 2.46
N LEU A 98 -8.60 8.17 1.59
CA LEU A 98 -7.95 8.17 0.28
C LEU A 98 -8.36 9.37 -0.57
N GLU A 99 -9.66 9.69 -0.57
CA GLU A 99 -10.20 10.84 -1.31
C GLU A 99 -9.72 12.18 -0.73
N ALA A 100 -9.74 12.31 0.60
CA ALA A 100 -9.24 13.50 1.28
C ALA A 100 -7.73 13.67 1.08
N PHE A 101 -6.95 12.59 1.19
CA PHE A 101 -5.51 12.60 0.97
C PHE A 101 -5.16 12.99 -0.48
N ALA A 102 -5.84 12.40 -1.45
CA ALA A 102 -5.63 12.74 -2.85
C ALA A 102 -5.96 14.22 -3.15
N ALA A 103 -7.08 14.72 -2.63
CA ALA A 103 -7.48 16.11 -2.79
C ALA A 103 -6.46 17.06 -2.15
N GLU A 104 -6.02 16.78 -0.92
CA GLU A 104 -5.03 17.58 -0.20
C GLU A 104 -3.68 17.59 -0.94
N MET A 105 -3.16 16.43 -1.33
CA MET A 105 -1.85 16.34 -1.99
C MET A 105 -1.85 17.04 -3.35
N ARG A 106 -2.89 16.83 -4.17
CA ARG A 106 -3.02 17.48 -5.48
C ARG A 106 -3.34 18.98 -5.38
N GLY A 107 -3.94 19.42 -4.28
CA GLY A 107 -4.12 20.84 -3.99
C GLY A 107 -2.79 21.57 -3.82
N TRP A 108 -1.78 20.90 -3.27
CA TRP A 108 -0.44 21.44 -3.09
C TRP A 108 0.49 21.18 -4.28
N LYS A 109 0.40 20.01 -4.89
CA LYS A 109 1.21 19.59 -6.04
C LYS A 109 0.30 18.88 -7.04
N PRO A 110 -0.22 19.58 -8.07
CA PRO A 110 -1.19 19.01 -9.00
C PRO A 110 -0.71 17.76 -9.75
N ASP A 111 0.60 17.63 -9.94
CA ASP A 111 1.28 16.49 -10.55
C ASP A 111 1.79 15.45 -9.53
N CYS A 112 1.33 15.53 -8.28
CA CYS A 112 1.69 14.57 -7.23
C CYS A 112 1.22 13.17 -7.63
N ILE A 113 2.15 12.22 -7.62
CA ILE A 113 1.88 10.81 -7.94
C ILE A 113 1.42 10.08 -6.69
N LEU A 114 0.28 9.42 -6.76
CA LEU A 114 -0.27 8.60 -5.69
C LEU A 114 -0.36 7.14 -6.13
N LEU A 115 0.50 6.31 -5.55
CA LEU A 115 0.62 4.88 -5.81
C LEU A 115 0.09 4.10 -4.59
N GLY A 116 -0.76 3.12 -4.78
CA GLY A 116 -1.24 2.25 -3.70
C GLY A 116 -0.63 0.87 -3.73
N GLU A 117 -0.33 0.32 -2.56
CA GLU A 117 -0.09 -1.10 -2.46
C GLU A 117 -1.41 -1.85 -2.40
N THR A 118 -1.58 -2.83 -3.30
CA THR A 118 -2.63 -3.84 -3.27
C THR A 118 -2.10 -5.12 -3.91
N TRP A 119 -2.52 -6.26 -3.37
CA TRP A 119 -2.08 -7.57 -3.85
C TRP A 119 -3.05 -8.16 -4.89
N GLY A 120 -4.14 -7.48 -5.18
CA GLY A 120 -5.20 -7.96 -6.06
C GLY A 120 -5.72 -6.90 -7.02
N ASP A 121 -7.04 -6.84 -7.14
CA ASP A 121 -7.74 -5.87 -7.97
C ASP A 121 -7.68 -4.47 -7.34
N ALA A 122 -7.02 -3.55 -8.03
CA ALA A 122 -6.88 -2.15 -7.61
C ALA A 122 -8.07 -1.26 -8.00
N GLY A 123 -9.13 -1.78 -8.62
CA GLY A 123 -10.23 -0.97 -9.18
C GLY A 123 -10.83 0.02 -8.18
N ARG A 124 -10.93 -0.38 -6.90
CA ARG A 124 -11.38 0.52 -5.82
C ARG A 124 -10.42 1.67 -5.56
N LEU A 125 -9.14 1.49 -5.81
CA LEU A 125 -8.09 2.46 -5.49
C LEU A 125 -7.85 3.45 -6.64
N VAL A 126 -7.90 2.99 -7.89
CA VAL A 126 -7.46 3.75 -9.08
C VAL A 126 -8.62 4.37 -9.88
N ASN A 127 -9.63 4.89 -9.21
CA ASN A 127 -10.84 5.42 -9.86
C ASN A 127 -10.83 6.93 -10.15
N GLY A 128 -9.68 7.54 -10.28
CA GLY A 128 -9.52 8.95 -10.66
C GLY A 128 -9.58 9.96 -9.49
N ASN A 129 -10.42 9.74 -8.47
CA ASN A 129 -10.50 10.62 -7.30
C ASN A 129 -9.55 10.23 -6.17
N ARG A 130 -8.90 9.08 -6.28
CA ARG A 130 -8.05 8.50 -5.25
C ARG A 130 -6.62 8.41 -5.74
N LEU A 131 -6.20 7.22 -6.15
CA LEU A 131 -4.81 6.97 -6.54
C LEU A 131 -4.67 6.96 -8.07
N ASP A 132 -3.47 7.30 -8.56
CA ASP A 132 -3.14 7.30 -9.98
C ASP A 132 -2.75 5.91 -10.46
N SER A 133 -2.21 5.09 -9.56
CA SER A 133 -1.59 3.80 -9.86
C SER A 133 -1.65 2.87 -8.67
N ALA A 134 -1.37 1.60 -8.92
CA ALA A 134 -1.18 0.60 -7.87
C ALA A 134 -0.03 -0.36 -8.22
N MET A 135 0.55 -0.98 -7.21
CA MET A 135 1.53 -2.05 -7.37
C MET A 135 0.85 -3.26 -8.02
N ASN A 136 1.26 -3.59 -9.25
CA ASN A 136 0.59 -4.60 -10.07
C ASN A 136 1.09 -6.02 -9.74
N TYR A 137 0.67 -6.55 -8.60
CA TYR A 137 0.99 -7.93 -8.21
C TYR A 137 0.35 -8.98 -9.12
N LEU A 138 -0.76 -8.67 -9.79
CA LEU A 138 -1.36 -9.57 -10.78
C LEU A 138 -0.41 -9.83 -11.95
N PHE A 139 0.29 -8.78 -12.44
CA PHE A 139 1.36 -8.92 -13.42
C PHE A 139 2.52 -9.74 -12.86
N ARG A 140 2.99 -9.37 -11.65
CA ARG A 140 4.10 -10.07 -10.97
C ARG A 140 3.84 -11.56 -10.84
N ASP A 141 2.67 -11.94 -10.35
CA ASP A 141 2.34 -13.34 -10.09
C ASP A 141 2.25 -14.16 -11.38
N ALA A 142 1.69 -13.58 -12.45
CA ALA A 142 1.69 -14.22 -13.76
C ALA A 142 3.12 -14.38 -14.30
N ALA A 143 3.95 -13.34 -14.23
CA ALA A 143 5.33 -13.36 -14.71
C ALA A 143 6.21 -14.37 -13.94
N VAL A 144 6.10 -14.40 -12.61
CA VAL A 144 6.84 -15.34 -11.77
C VAL A 144 6.40 -16.78 -12.06
N ALA A 145 5.10 -17.03 -12.13
CA ALA A 145 4.59 -18.39 -12.38
C ALA A 145 5.02 -18.93 -13.75
N TRP A 146 5.04 -18.08 -14.78
CA TRP A 146 5.44 -18.51 -16.13
C TRP A 146 6.95 -18.52 -16.31
N LEU A 147 7.60 -17.35 -16.11
CA LEU A 147 9.01 -17.18 -16.48
C LEU A 147 9.99 -17.69 -15.43
N ALA A 148 9.66 -17.62 -14.14
CA ALA A 148 10.56 -18.08 -13.09
C ALA A 148 10.37 -19.56 -12.77
N LYS A 149 9.12 -20.00 -12.61
CA LYS A 149 8.78 -21.32 -12.05
C LYS A 149 8.36 -22.37 -13.08
N ASP A 150 8.16 -22.01 -14.36
CA ASP A 150 7.55 -22.90 -15.37
C ASP A 150 6.23 -23.57 -14.90
N ALA A 151 5.50 -22.89 -14.02
CA ALA A 151 4.27 -23.42 -13.43
C ALA A 151 3.02 -23.19 -14.30
N LEU A 152 3.15 -22.40 -15.37
CA LEU A 152 2.07 -22.09 -16.30
C LEU A 152 2.51 -22.26 -17.75
N PRO A 153 1.61 -22.75 -18.63
CA PRO A 153 1.84 -22.64 -20.07
C PRO A 153 1.63 -21.19 -20.54
N ALA A 154 2.25 -20.83 -21.69
CA ALA A 154 2.17 -19.48 -22.26
C ALA A 154 0.71 -19.03 -22.52
N SER A 155 -0.19 -19.95 -22.88
CA SER A 155 -1.62 -19.65 -23.08
C SER A 155 -2.31 -19.17 -21.79
N GLU A 156 -2.05 -19.83 -20.66
CA GLU A 156 -2.60 -19.45 -19.36
C GLU A 156 -1.99 -18.12 -18.87
N PHE A 157 -0.70 -17.92 -19.10
CA PHE A 157 -0.05 -16.63 -18.84
C PHE A 157 -0.75 -15.50 -19.62
N GLY A 158 -0.97 -15.69 -20.93
CA GLY A 158 -1.69 -14.71 -21.76
C GLY A 158 -3.11 -14.43 -21.25
N CYS A 159 -3.83 -15.47 -20.81
CA CYS A 159 -5.15 -15.30 -20.19
C CYS A 159 -5.11 -14.47 -18.93
N ARG A 160 -4.13 -14.67 -18.04
CA ARG A 160 -3.97 -13.88 -16.81
C ARG A 160 -3.66 -12.43 -17.09
N LEU A 161 -2.76 -12.16 -18.04
CA LEU A 161 -2.46 -10.78 -18.45
C LEU A 161 -3.67 -10.09 -19.04
N ASN A 162 -4.41 -10.75 -19.94
CA ASN A 162 -5.62 -10.18 -20.52
C ASN A 162 -6.70 -9.91 -19.47
N ARG A 163 -6.85 -10.75 -18.47
CA ARG A 163 -7.74 -10.48 -17.34
C ARG A 163 -7.31 -9.27 -16.54
N ALA A 164 -6.02 -9.16 -16.22
CA ALA A 164 -5.49 -7.99 -15.50
C ALA A 164 -5.71 -6.69 -16.30
N LEU A 165 -5.44 -6.70 -17.60
CA LEU A 165 -5.67 -5.56 -18.47
C LEU A 165 -7.15 -5.19 -18.61
N ALA A 166 -8.07 -6.16 -18.51
CA ALA A 166 -9.50 -5.91 -18.58
C ALA A 166 -10.10 -5.32 -17.29
N LEU A 167 -9.35 -5.29 -16.17
CA LEU A 167 -9.82 -4.73 -14.91
C LEU A 167 -9.90 -3.19 -14.94
N TYR A 168 -9.06 -2.54 -15.75
CA TYR A 168 -8.90 -1.09 -15.70
C TYR A 168 -9.05 -0.46 -17.08
N PRO A 169 -9.48 0.82 -17.15
CA PRO A 169 -9.40 1.60 -18.40
C PRO A 169 -7.97 1.63 -18.97
N GLY A 170 -7.84 1.76 -20.28
CA GLY A 170 -6.54 1.71 -20.95
C GLY A 170 -5.50 2.68 -20.39
N GLU A 171 -5.90 3.92 -20.08
CA GLU A 171 -5.01 4.93 -19.48
C GLU A 171 -4.52 4.51 -18.08
N THR A 172 -5.37 3.86 -17.28
CA THR A 172 -4.99 3.35 -15.96
C THR A 172 -3.99 2.20 -16.10
N ASN A 173 -4.18 1.29 -17.06
CA ASN A 173 -3.24 0.22 -17.33
C ASN A 173 -1.83 0.74 -17.64
N LEU A 174 -1.73 1.85 -18.40
CA LEU A 174 -0.44 2.48 -18.73
C LEU A 174 0.27 3.12 -17.52
N ARG A 175 -0.46 3.34 -16.43
CA ARG A 175 0.07 3.93 -15.20
C ARG A 175 0.36 2.90 -14.13
N MET A 176 -0.08 1.63 -14.30
CA MET A 176 0.13 0.59 -13.29
C MET A 176 1.61 0.33 -13.05
N TYR A 177 1.99 0.24 -11.79
CA TYR A 177 3.36 -0.05 -11.40
C TYR A 177 3.63 -1.55 -11.51
N ASN A 178 4.06 -1.99 -12.70
CA ASN A 178 4.47 -3.37 -12.92
C ASN A 178 5.74 -3.68 -12.13
N LEU A 179 5.73 -4.77 -11.38
CA LEU A 179 6.88 -5.21 -10.59
C LEU A 179 7.14 -6.71 -10.82
N LEU A 180 8.37 -7.15 -10.62
CA LEU A 180 8.75 -8.56 -10.65
C LEU A 180 8.95 -9.13 -9.24
N ASP A 181 9.34 -8.28 -8.32
CA ASP A 181 9.45 -8.57 -6.89
C ASP A 181 9.36 -7.28 -6.05
N SER A 182 9.27 -7.43 -4.73
CA SER A 182 9.31 -6.34 -3.77
C SER A 182 10.07 -6.76 -2.51
N HIS A 183 10.12 -5.89 -1.49
CA HIS A 183 10.70 -6.23 -0.19
C HIS A 183 9.86 -7.28 0.58
N ASP A 184 8.58 -7.47 0.22
CA ASP A 184 7.67 -8.45 0.84
C ASP A 184 7.64 -9.79 0.10
N THR A 185 8.39 -9.92 -0.99
CA THR A 185 8.40 -11.14 -1.80
C THR A 185 9.80 -11.68 -2.01
N ALA A 186 9.90 -12.96 -2.36
CA ALA A 186 11.17 -13.50 -2.85
C ALA A 186 11.59 -12.77 -4.13
N ARG A 187 12.90 -12.57 -4.30
CA ARG A 187 13.44 -11.95 -5.51
C ARG A 187 13.18 -12.81 -6.73
N PHE A 188 12.83 -12.20 -7.85
CA PHE A 188 12.56 -12.93 -9.10
C PHE A 188 13.72 -13.83 -9.49
N LEU A 189 14.96 -13.35 -9.40
CA LEU A 189 16.14 -14.15 -9.72
C LEU A 189 16.29 -15.38 -8.82
N TYR A 190 15.91 -15.29 -7.55
CA TYR A 190 15.88 -16.43 -6.63
C TYR A 190 14.82 -17.45 -7.06
N GLU A 191 13.60 -16.99 -7.37
CA GLU A 191 12.51 -17.83 -7.88
C GLU A 191 12.85 -18.52 -9.20
N ALA A 192 13.66 -17.88 -10.04
CA ALA A 192 14.16 -18.41 -11.30
C ALA A 192 15.41 -19.30 -11.14
N GLY A 193 15.78 -19.72 -9.92
CA GLY A 193 16.95 -20.56 -9.68
C GLY A 193 18.29 -19.93 -10.07
N GLY A 194 18.39 -18.60 -10.10
CA GLY A 194 19.59 -17.87 -10.51
C GLY A 194 19.71 -17.66 -12.02
N ASP A 195 18.73 -18.04 -12.83
CA ASP A 195 18.77 -17.89 -14.29
C ASP A 195 18.60 -16.42 -14.71
N LYS A 196 19.72 -15.80 -15.08
CA LYS A 196 19.76 -14.41 -15.53
C LYS A 196 19.11 -14.20 -16.91
N ALA A 197 18.97 -15.23 -17.75
CA ALA A 197 18.31 -15.09 -19.04
C ALA A 197 16.78 -14.92 -18.81
N ARG A 198 16.21 -15.70 -17.90
CA ARG A 198 14.81 -15.54 -17.46
C ARG A 198 14.55 -14.17 -16.86
N LEU A 199 15.44 -13.68 -16.00
CA LEU A 199 15.31 -12.33 -15.44
C LEU A 199 15.34 -11.25 -16.54
N ARG A 200 16.25 -11.33 -17.51
CA ARG A 200 16.32 -10.38 -18.63
C ARG A 200 15.03 -10.38 -19.46
N LEU A 201 14.48 -11.55 -19.72
CA LEU A 201 13.21 -11.68 -20.43
C LEU A 201 12.05 -11.07 -19.65
N ALA A 202 11.99 -11.32 -18.33
CA ALA A 202 10.97 -10.73 -17.45
C ALA A 202 11.06 -9.21 -17.39
N VAL A 203 12.29 -8.66 -17.30
CA VAL A 203 12.50 -7.19 -17.34
C VAL A 203 12.09 -6.60 -18.69
N ALA A 204 12.44 -7.25 -19.81
CA ALA A 204 12.00 -6.79 -21.13
C ALA A 204 10.47 -6.72 -21.20
N MET A 205 9.77 -7.75 -20.72
CA MET A 205 8.32 -7.79 -20.68
C MET A 205 7.69 -6.77 -19.70
N GLN A 206 8.37 -6.48 -18.59
CA GLN A 206 7.93 -5.46 -17.62
C GLN A 206 7.95 -4.05 -18.22
N MET A 207 8.86 -3.80 -19.15
CA MET A 207 9.13 -2.48 -19.73
C MET A 207 8.43 -2.24 -21.08
N THR A 208 7.74 -3.24 -21.62
CA THR A 208 6.99 -3.17 -22.89
C THR A 208 5.50 -3.27 -22.68
#